data_219be4adf9ae5ed84ae6ca65d6e32f5a
#
_entry.id   219be4adf9ae5ed84ae6ca65d6e32f5a
#
_cell.length_a   1.000
_cell.length_b   1.000
_cell.length_c   1.000
_cell.angle_alpha   90.00
_cell.angle_beta   90.00
_cell.angle_gamma   90.00
#
_symmetry.space_group_name_H-M   'P 1'
#
loop_
_entity.id
_entity.type
_entity.pdbx_description
1 polymer ?
#
loop_
_entity_poly.entity_id
_entity_poly.type
_entity_poly.pdbx_seq_one_letter_code
_entity_poly.pdbx_strand_id
1 'polypeptide(L)'
;MNQIKQMFELQQKLNDATNGTIWTEGATKDGRHISWFRCIYMEAAEAIDSFNWKHWKNIEGQPDLDNAKVELVDIWHFIMSEAIHFGDTKFAEAYEDMEPEREINPEPMVEILEKMVAVAASATVDVDKSQNALYEITGIFFKALATMSMDVPELYRRYLVKNQLNTFRQDHGYKEGTYIKIWDAVEDNVIAFHIMEEHPEYTPEQLYKKLEKEYEHVS
;
A
#
# COMPACT_ATOMS: atom_id res chain seq x y z
N MET A 1 14.56 8.42 14.19
CA MET A 1 14.16 9.20 12.98
C MET A 1 12.73 8.81 12.70
N ASN A 2 11.82 9.75 12.46
CA ASN A 2 10.40 9.44 12.29
C ASN A 2 10.19 8.68 10.96
N GLN A 3 9.75 7.42 11.04
CA GLN A 3 9.60 6.52 9.89
C GLN A 3 8.41 6.90 9.01
N ILE A 4 7.32 7.39 9.63
CA ILE A 4 6.15 7.89 8.89
C ILE A 4 6.58 9.06 8.00
N LYS A 5 7.33 10.03 8.54
CA LYS A 5 7.84 11.15 7.75
C LYS A 5 8.72 10.69 6.58
N GLN A 6 9.58 9.68 6.80
CA GLN A 6 10.41 9.14 5.73
C GLN A 6 9.58 8.48 4.63
N MET A 7 8.53 7.75 4.99
CA MET A 7 7.62 7.16 4.01
C MET A 7 6.94 8.24 3.15
N PHE A 8 6.51 9.37 3.74
CA PHE A 8 5.96 10.49 2.98
C PHE A 8 6.97 11.09 2.00
N GLU A 9 8.24 11.26 2.40
CA GLU A 9 9.29 11.79 1.53
C GLU A 9 9.59 10.84 0.34
N LEU A 10 9.54 9.54 0.56
CA LEU A 10 9.72 8.53 -0.48
C LEU A 10 8.49 8.46 -1.40
N GLN A 11 7.28 8.55 -0.82
CA GLN A 11 6.04 8.54 -1.59
C GLN A 11 5.93 9.76 -2.52
N GLN A 12 6.33 10.93 -2.06
CA GLN A 12 6.39 12.12 -2.91
C GLN A 12 7.28 11.87 -4.14
N LYS A 13 8.48 11.31 -3.93
CA LYS A 13 9.42 11.03 -5.03
C LYS A 13 8.85 10.00 -6.02
N LEU A 14 8.22 8.94 -5.51
CA LEU A 14 7.58 7.92 -6.35
C LEU A 14 6.46 8.52 -7.19
N ASN A 15 5.60 9.34 -6.59
CA ASN A 15 4.50 10.00 -7.30
C ASN A 15 5.01 10.99 -8.35
N ASP A 16 6.04 11.79 -8.04
CA ASP A 16 6.65 12.72 -8.98
C ASP A 16 7.22 11.99 -10.21
N ALA A 17 7.89 10.87 -9.99
CA ALA A 17 8.42 10.02 -11.06
C ALA A 17 7.32 9.38 -11.92
N THR A 18 6.28 8.87 -11.28
CA THR A 18 5.20 8.12 -11.96
C THR A 18 4.23 9.05 -12.68
N ASN A 19 3.78 10.13 -12.02
CA ASN A 19 2.65 10.95 -12.47
C ASN A 19 3.07 12.32 -13.02
N GLY A 20 4.36 12.72 -12.84
CA GLY A 20 4.84 14.08 -13.11
C GLY A 20 4.49 15.03 -11.96
N THR A 21 5.11 16.20 -11.92
CA THR A 21 5.05 17.11 -10.76
C THR A 21 3.68 17.77 -10.51
N ILE A 22 2.78 17.73 -11.49
CA ILE A 22 1.42 18.32 -11.37
C ILE A 22 0.39 17.37 -10.72
N TRP A 23 0.78 16.18 -10.31
CA TRP A 23 -0.15 15.20 -9.72
C TRP A 23 -0.82 15.71 -8.43
N THR A 24 -0.16 16.63 -7.71
CA THR A 24 -0.76 17.32 -6.55
C THR A 24 -1.93 18.23 -6.90
N GLU A 25 -2.16 18.52 -8.19
CA GLU A 25 -3.33 19.21 -8.70
C GLU A 25 -4.48 18.25 -9.10
N GLY A 26 -4.32 16.95 -8.80
CA GLY A 26 -5.33 15.92 -9.06
C GLY A 26 -5.29 15.34 -10.49
N ALA A 27 -4.19 15.55 -11.24
CA ALA A 27 -4.05 15.04 -12.60
C ALA A 27 -2.64 14.49 -12.87
N THR A 28 -2.55 13.45 -13.71
CA THR A 28 -1.28 12.97 -14.25
C THR A 28 -0.74 13.94 -15.31
N LYS A 29 0.56 13.79 -15.64
CA LYS A 29 1.21 14.55 -16.73
C LYS A 29 0.47 14.44 -18.08
N ASP A 30 -0.30 13.37 -18.28
CA ASP A 30 -1.07 13.12 -19.49
C ASP A 30 -2.54 13.60 -19.35
N GLY A 31 -2.87 14.35 -18.29
CA GLY A 31 -4.18 14.95 -18.04
C GLY A 31 -5.26 13.99 -17.54
N ARG A 32 -4.90 12.79 -17.06
CA ARG A 32 -5.86 11.86 -16.46
C ARG A 32 -6.15 12.27 -15.02
N HIS A 33 -7.43 12.29 -14.65
CA HIS A 33 -7.85 12.55 -13.28
C HIS A 33 -7.36 11.46 -12.32
N ILE A 34 -6.77 11.88 -11.22
CA ILE A 34 -6.33 11.00 -10.11
C ILE A 34 -7.40 11.03 -9.02
N SER A 35 -7.76 9.87 -8.51
CA SER A 35 -8.62 9.73 -7.33
C SER A 35 -7.97 8.73 -6.37
N TRP A 36 -7.23 9.25 -5.40
CA TRP A 36 -6.56 8.41 -4.40
C TRP A 36 -7.55 7.68 -3.51
N PHE A 37 -8.69 8.29 -3.18
CA PHE A 37 -9.78 7.59 -2.46
C PHE A 37 -10.28 6.37 -3.22
N ARG A 38 -10.34 6.44 -4.59
CA ARG A 38 -10.68 5.26 -5.39
C ARG A 38 -9.63 4.17 -5.25
N CYS A 39 -8.36 4.53 -5.29
CA CYS A 39 -7.28 3.57 -5.08
C CYS A 39 -7.39 2.94 -3.69
N ILE A 40 -7.59 3.73 -2.64
CA ILE A 40 -7.75 3.24 -1.26
C ILE A 40 -8.89 2.22 -1.15
N TYR A 41 -10.09 2.51 -1.69
CA TYR A 41 -11.18 1.55 -1.55
C TYR A 41 -11.02 0.31 -2.43
N MET A 42 -10.29 0.38 -3.53
CA MET A 42 -9.98 -0.79 -4.35
C MET A 42 -9.02 -1.73 -3.63
N GLU A 43 -7.91 -1.21 -3.08
CA GLU A 43 -6.98 -2.04 -2.30
C GLU A 43 -7.64 -2.57 -1.01
N ALA A 44 -8.51 -1.79 -0.36
CA ALA A 44 -9.27 -2.29 0.78
C ALA A 44 -10.23 -3.43 0.40
N ALA A 45 -10.82 -3.39 -0.81
CA ALA A 45 -11.63 -4.48 -1.33
C ALA A 45 -10.79 -5.72 -1.70
N GLU A 46 -9.56 -5.53 -2.22
CA GLU A 46 -8.61 -6.60 -2.48
C GLU A 46 -8.13 -7.23 -1.16
N ALA A 47 -7.85 -6.43 -0.14
CA ALA A 47 -7.53 -6.91 1.21
C ALA A 47 -8.66 -7.78 1.82
N ILE A 48 -9.94 -7.43 1.59
CA ILE A 48 -11.08 -8.24 2.05
C ILE A 48 -11.02 -9.66 1.45
N ASP A 49 -10.58 -9.83 0.21
CA ASP A 49 -10.48 -11.15 -0.43
C ASP A 49 -9.43 -12.07 0.21
N SER A 50 -8.53 -11.53 1.03
CA SER A 50 -7.59 -12.32 1.84
C SER A 50 -8.26 -13.04 3.02
N PHE A 51 -9.51 -12.69 3.35
CA PHE A 51 -10.26 -13.25 4.47
C PHE A 51 -11.39 -14.18 4.00
N ASN A 52 -11.82 -15.12 4.85
CA ASN A 52 -12.83 -16.13 4.52
C ASN A 52 -14.29 -15.61 4.59
N TRP A 53 -14.60 -14.52 3.92
CA TRP A 53 -15.92 -13.89 3.94
C TRP A 53 -16.94 -14.56 3.00
N LYS A 54 -16.46 -15.33 2.00
CA LYS A 54 -17.31 -15.93 0.95
C LYS A 54 -18.07 -17.15 1.49
N HIS A 55 -19.25 -16.95 2.07
CA HIS A 55 -20.05 -18.00 2.69
C HIS A 55 -20.43 -19.17 1.77
N TRP A 56 -20.29 -19.02 0.45
CA TRP A 56 -20.51 -20.09 -0.54
C TRP A 56 -19.26 -20.90 -0.87
N LYS A 57 -18.13 -20.59 -0.26
CA LYS A 57 -16.87 -21.36 -0.34
C LYS A 57 -16.61 -22.11 0.97
N ASN A 58 -15.55 -22.93 0.98
CA ASN A 58 -15.12 -23.58 2.21
C ASN A 58 -14.65 -22.52 3.22
N ILE A 59 -15.38 -22.38 4.33
CA ILE A 59 -15.09 -21.46 5.43
C ILE A 59 -14.00 -21.97 6.38
N GLU A 60 -13.55 -23.23 6.24
CA GLU A 60 -12.47 -23.81 7.06
C GLU A 60 -11.07 -23.41 6.55
N GLY A 61 -10.99 -22.70 5.41
CA GLY A 61 -9.74 -22.15 4.90
C GLY A 61 -9.13 -21.15 5.88
N GLN A 62 -7.80 -21.11 5.95
CA GLN A 62 -7.12 -20.05 6.70
C GLN A 62 -7.09 -18.76 5.86
N PRO A 63 -7.21 -17.58 6.50
CA PRO A 63 -7.01 -16.31 5.80
C PRO A 63 -5.58 -16.19 5.27
N ASP A 64 -5.40 -15.54 4.13
CA ASP A 64 -4.11 -15.19 3.57
C ASP A 64 -3.59 -13.91 4.24
N LEU A 65 -2.97 -14.07 5.41
CA LEU A 65 -2.50 -12.95 6.22
C LEU A 65 -1.32 -12.21 5.57
N ASP A 66 -0.51 -12.89 4.78
CA ASP A 66 0.62 -12.27 4.09
C ASP A 66 0.13 -11.37 2.96
N ASN A 67 -0.83 -11.83 2.16
CA ASN A 67 -1.46 -10.96 1.17
C ASN A 67 -2.21 -9.79 1.82
N ALA A 68 -2.95 -10.03 2.91
CA ALA A 68 -3.63 -8.95 3.64
C ALA A 68 -2.65 -7.85 4.09
N LYS A 69 -1.45 -8.21 4.55
CA LYS A 69 -0.40 -7.25 4.92
C LYS A 69 0.17 -6.49 3.72
N VAL A 70 0.25 -7.13 2.56
CA VAL A 70 0.66 -6.46 1.30
C VAL A 70 -0.35 -5.41 0.90
N GLU A 71 -1.64 -5.76 0.89
CA GLU A 71 -2.72 -4.81 0.54
C GLU A 71 -2.80 -3.64 1.53
N LEU A 72 -2.55 -3.86 2.81
CA LEU A 72 -2.45 -2.76 3.79
C LEU A 72 -1.31 -1.80 3.43
N VAL A 73 -0.18 -2.29 2.93
CA VAL A 73 0.90 -1.41 2.46
C VAL A 73 0.49 -0.63 1.22
N ASP A 74 -0.26 -1.22 0.29
CA ASP A 74 -0.76 -0.52 -0.89
C ASP A 74 -1.79 0.55 -0.52
N ILE A 75 -2.69 0.26 0.42
CA ILE A 75 -3.58 1.28 1.02
C ILE A 75 -2.76 2.44 1.59
N TRP A 76 -1.65 2.16 2.30
CA TRP A 76 -0.80 3.20 2.88
C TRP A 76 -0.16 4.09 1.83
N HIS A 77 0.29 3.55 0.71
CA HIS A 77 0.77 4.33 -0.44
C HIS A 77 -0.26 5.38 -0.88
N PHE A 78 -1.53 5.00 -0.94
CA PHE A 78 -2.59 5.90 -1.42
C PHE A 78 -3.09 6.87 -0.34
N ILE A 79 -3.10 6.49 0.93
CA ILE A 79 -3.36 7.42 2.05
C ILE A 79 -2.29 8.51 2.06
N MET A 80 -1.01 8.16 1.95
CA MET A 80 0.06 9.14 1.88
C MET A 80 -0.06 10.05 0.66
N SER A 81 -0.42 9.50 -0.49
CA SER A 81 -0.60 10.28 -1.72
C SER A 81 -1.72 11.31 -1.58
N GLU A 82 -2.85 10.94 -0.98
CA GLU A 82 -3.95 11.87 -0.72
C GLU A 82 -3.56 12.93 0.31
N ALA A 83 -2.84 12.56 1.37
CA ALA A 83 -2.35 13.50 2.38
C ALA A 83 -1.39 14.54 1.78
N ILE A 84 -0.50 14.12 0.87
CA ILE A 84 0.40 15.02 0.16
C ILE A 84 -0.39 15.93 -0.78
N HIS A 85 -1.39 15.40 -1.50
CA HIS A 85 -2.30 16.18 -2.35
C HIS A 85 -2.98 17.31 -1.58
N PHE A 86 -3.43 17.05 -0.34
CA PHE A 86 -4.00 18.08 0.54
C PHE A 86 -2.94 19.01 1.19
N GLY A 87 -1.64 18.69 1.06
CA GLY A 87 -0.58 19.42 1.73
C GLY A 87 -0.57 19.25 3.26
N ASP A 88 -1.19 18.19 3.76
CA ASP A 88 -1.29 17.89 5.19
C ASP A 88 -0.81 16.47 5.48
N THR A 89 0.45 16.36 5.90
CA THR A 89 1.10 15.07 6.18
C THR A 89 1.36 14.85 7.68
N LYS A 90 1.34 15.92 8.48
CA LYS A 90 1.78 15.89 9.88
C LYS A 90 0.84 15.14 10.81
N PHE A 91 -0.45 15.08 10.49
CA PHE A 91 -1.43 14.40 11.34
C PHE A 91 -1.09 12.91 11.51
N ALA A 92 -0.52 12.29 10.49
CA ALA A 92 -0.15 10.87 10.51
C ALA A 92 1.04 10.58 11.45
N GLU A 93 1.90 11.56 11.73
CA GLU A 93 3.03 11.39 12.65
C GLU A 93 2.59 11.07 14.10
N ALA A 94 1.33 11.33 14.45
CA ALA A 94 0.75 10.95 15.74
C ALA A 94 0.67 9.42 15.94
N TYR A 95 0.79 8.64 14.88
CA TYR A 95 0.76 7.17 14.92
C TYR A 95 2.15 6.53 14.97
N GLU A 96 3.24 7.32 14.99
CA GLU A 96 4.63 6.80 14.96
C GLU A 96 4.90 5.76 16.06
N ASP A 97 4.37 5.98 17.26
CA ASP A 97 4.57 5.13 18.44
C ASP A 97 3.34 4.26 18.73
N MET A 98 2.53 3.94 17.71
CA MET A 98 1.36 3.12 17.93
C MET A 98 1.76 1.70 18.34
N GLU A 99 1.07 1.18 19.35
CA GLU A 99 1.27 -0.18 19.84
C GLU A 99 0.36 -1.16 19.07
N PRO A 100 0.91 -2.23 18.45
CA PRO A 100 0.11 -3.27 17.81
C PRO A 100 -0.58 -4.16 18.84
N GLU A 101 -1.62 -4.89 18.45
CA GLU A 101 -2.17 -5.99 19.24
C GLU A 101 -1.12 -7.09 19.39
N ARG A 102 -1.14 -7.83 20.52
CA ARG A 102 -0.13 -8.86 20.82
C ARG A 102 -0.18 -10.05 19.85
N GLU A 103 -1.37 -10.33 19.35
CA GLU A 103 -1.64 -11.43 18.43
C GLU A 103 -2.49 -10.93 17.28
N ILE A 104 -2.30 -11.52 16.11
CA ILE A 104 -3.14 -11.22 14.94
C ILE A 104 -4.57 -11.67 15.23
N ASN A 105 -5.51 -10.76 15.04
CA ASN A 105 -6.93 -11.04 15.13
C ASN A 105 -7.62 -10.80 13.78
N PRO A 106 -7.78 -11.82 12.92
CA PRO A 106 -8.36 -11.65 11.59
C PRO A 106 -9.88 -11.46 11.61
N GLU A 107 -10.57 -11.81 12.72
CA GLU A 107 -12.03 -11.84 12.79
C GLU A 107 -12.69 -10.48 12.48
N PRO A 108 -12.26 -9.32 13.05
CA PRO A 108 -12.87 -8.03 12.76
C PRO A 108 -12.37 -7.37 11.47
N MET A 109 -11.41 -7.96 10.75
CA MET A 109 -10.72 -7.28 9.64
C MET A 109 -11.66 -6.93 8.49
N VAL A 110 -12.57 -7.83 8.11
CA VAL A 110 -13.52 -7.55 7.03
C VAL A 110 -14.37 -6.32 7.38
N GLU A 111 -14.92 -6.24 8.60
CA GLU A 111 -15.71 -5.09 9.04
C GLU A 111 -14.90 -3.78 9.07
N ILE A 112 -13.64 -3.85 9.50
CA ILE A 112 -12.73 -2.68 9.52
C ILE A 112 -12.48 -2.18 8.09
N LEU A 113 -12.20 -3.08 7.16
CA LEU A 113 -11.95 -2.74 5.76
C LEU A 113 -13.21 -2.25 5.05
N GLU A 114 -14.39 -2.83 5.31
CA GLU A 114 -15.67 -2.36 4.79
C GLU A 114 -15.98 -0.92 5.24
N LYS A 115 -15.66 -0.56 6.48
CA LYS A 115 -15.78 0.83 6.95
C LYS A 115 -14.84 1.76 6.15
N MET A 116 -13.61 1.34 5.89
CA MET A 116 -12.68 2.09 5.07
C MET A 116 -13.21 2.29 3.65
N VAL A 117 -13.72 1.23 3.02
CA VAL A 117 -14.36 1.28 1.69
C VAL A 117 -15.51 2.28 1.68
N ALA A 118 -16.40 2.23 2.68
CA ALA A 118 -17.57 3.12 2.76
C ALA A 118 -17.17 4.59 2.87
N VAL A 119 -16.18 4.93 3.72
CA VAL A 119 -15.68 6.30 3.90
C VAL A 119 -14.99 6.78 2.62
N ALA A 120 -14.09 5.99 2.03
CA ALA A 120 -13.36 6.35 0.83
C ALA A 120 -14.29 6.51 -0.39
N ALA A 121 -15.26 5.62 -0.57
CA ALA A 121 -16.25 5.72 -1.64
C ALA A 121 -17.13 6.97 -1.48
N SER A 122 -17.55 7.31 -0.26
CA SER A 122 -18.30 8.54 0.02
C SER A 122 -17.48 9.79 -0.33
N ALA A 123 -16.19 9.83 0.05
CA ALA A 123 -15.29 10.94 -0.24
C ALA A 123 -15.02 11.13 -1.75
N THR A 124 -15.10 10.05 -2.54
CA THR A 124 -14.93 10.11 -3.99
C THR A 124 -16.05 10.91 -4.68
N VAL A 125 -17.25 10.94 -4.11
CA VAL A 125 -18.43 11.60 -4.69
C VAL A 125 -18.79 12.92 -3.98
N ASP A 126 -18.26 13.19 -2.80
CA ASP A 126 -18.52 14.40 -2.00
C ASP A 126 -17.19 15.05 -1.60
N VAL A 127 -16.73 15.98 -2.43
CA VAL A 127 -15.43 16.64 -2.29
C VAL A 127 -15.34 17.47 -1.00
N ASP A 128 -16.45 18.01 -0.49
CA ASP A 128 -16.47 18.84 0.71
C ASP A 128 -16.12 18.04 1.99
N LYS A 129 -16.24 16.71 1.93
CA LYS A 129 -15.92 15.80 3.04
C LYS A 129 -14.53 15.19 2.98
N SER A 130 -13.80 15.39 1.90
CA SER A 130 -12.61 14.62 1.56
C SER A 130 -11.48 14.73 2.61
N GLN A 131 -11.20 15.90 3.18
CA GLN A 131 -10.16 16.04 4.21
C GLN A 131 -10.51 15.33 5.52
N ASN A 132 -11.76 15.44 5.99
CA ASN A 132 -12.21 14.72 7.18
C ASN A 132 -12.21 13.20 6.95
N ALA A 133 -12.59 12.76 5.73
CA ALA A 133 -12.54 11.36 5.35
C ALA A 133 -11.10 10.82 5.38
N LEU A 134 -10.10 11.60 4.96
CA LEU A 134 -8.69 11.20 5.04
C LEU A 134 -8.26 10.90 6.48
N TYR A 135 -8.62 11.76 7.44
CA TYR A 135 -8.30 11.54 8.85
C TYR A 135 -9.01 10.30 9.41
N GLU A 136 -10.30 10.12 9.07
CA GLU A 136 -11.07 8.95 9.48
C GLU A 136 -10.49 7.66 8.89
N ILE A 137 -10.19 7.62 7.58
CA ILE A 137 -9.54 6.50 6.90
C ILE A 137 -8.20 6.17 7.54
N THR A 138 -7.39 7.19 7.86
CA THR A 138 -6.09 6.97 8.50
C THR A 138 -6.26 6.33 9.89
N GLY A 139 -7.22 6.75 10.68
CA GLY A 139 -7.54 6.11 11.96
C GLY A 139 -7.98 4.66 11.80
N ILE A 140 -8.84 4.38 10.80
CA ILE A 140 -9.28 3.01 10.48
C ILE A 140 -8.08 2.16 10.01
N PHE A 141 -7.19 2.72 9.20
CA PHE A 141 -6.00 2.06 8.70
C PHE A 141 -5.07 1.63 9.85
N PHE A 142 -4.73 2.54 10.77
CA PHE A 142 -3.87 2.19 11.91
C PHE A 142 -4.55 1.20 12.86
N LYS A 143 -5.88 1.20 12.97
CA LYS A 143 -6.61 0.15 13.66
C LYS A 143 -6.44 -1.20 12.94
N ALA A 144 -6.54 -1.25 11.62
CA ALA A 144 -6.31 -2.46 10.84
C ALA A 144 -4.88 -2.99 11.04
N LEU A 145 -3.86 -2.11 11.00
CA LEU A 145 -2.48 -2.48 11.29
C LEU A 145 -2.34 -3.10 12.69
N ALA A 146 -2.87 -2.44 13.72
CA ALA A 146 -2.81 -2.94 15.08
C ALA A 146 -3.45 -4.33 15.20
N THR A 147 -4.62 -4.52 14.58
CA THR A 147 -5.35 -5.80 14.55
C THR A 147 -4.58 -6.91 13.84
N MET A 148 -3.75 -6.56 12.84
CA MET A 148 -2.83 -7.46 12.15
C MET A 148 -1.48 -7.63 12.85
N SER A 149 -1.36 -7.13 14.10
CA SER A 149 -0.12 -7.17 14.89
C SER A 149 1.09 -6.51 14.19
N MET A 150 0.83 -5.49 13.36
CA MET A 150 1.84 -4.71 12.66
C MET A 150 2.11 -3.40 13.40
N ASP A 151 3.36 -3.12 13.69
CA ASP A 151 3.84 -1.82 14.17
C ASP A 151 4.33 -0.93 13.00
N VAL A 152 4.66 0.31 13.31
CA VAL A 152 5.21 1.24 12.31
C VAL A 152 6.56 0.77 11.75
N PRO A 153 7.49 0.20 12.54
CA PRO A 153 8.70 -0.40 12.01
C PRO A 153 8.46 -1.52 10.99
N GLU A 154 7.46 -2.39 11.20
CA GLU A 154 7.11 -3.43 10.21
C GLU A 154 6.47 -2.81 8.95
N LEU A 155 5.53 -1.87 9.13
CA LEU A 155 4.95 -1.12 8.02
C LEU A 155 6.05 -0.45 7.19
N TYR A 156 7.02 0.20 7.83
CA TYR A 156 8.14 0.87 7.15
C TYR A 156 8.98 -0.11 6.33
N ARG A 157 9.35 -1.25 6.88
CA ARG A 157 10.12 -2.28 6.16
C ARG A 157 9.36 -2.77 4.92
N ARG A 158 8.07 -3.11 5.08
CA ARG A 158 7.23 -3.58 3.97
C ARG A 158 7.02 -2.48 2.92
N TYR A 159 6.81 -1.24 3.37
CA TYR A 159 6.70 -0.08 2.49
C TYR A 159 7.96 0.11 1.62
N LEU A 160 9.16 -0.03 2.20
CA LEU A 160 10.41 0.09 1.42
C LEU A 160 10.48 -0.95 0.30
N VAL A 161 10.06 -2.19 0.56
CA VAL A 161 10.01 -3.25 -0.46
C VAL A 161 9.07 -2.86 -1.60
N LYS A 162 7.84 -2.47 -1.27
CA LYS A 162 6.83 -2.07 -2.27
C LYS A 162 7.24 -0.82 -3.03
N ASN A 163 7.76 0.19 -2.34
CA ASN A 163 8.24 1.42 -2.98
C ASN A 163 9.34 1.11 -4.00
N GLN A 164 10.29 0.24 -3.64
CA GLN A 164 11.37 -0.15 -4.53
C GLN A 164 10.86 -1.00 -5.70
N LEU A 165 9.94 -1.94 -5.46
CA LEU A 165 9.31 -2.72 -6.52
C LEU A 165 8.50 -1.82 -7.48
N ASN A 166 7.77 -0.85 -6.96
CA ASN A 166 7.01 0.08 -7.79
C ASN A 166 7.94 0.95 -8.64
N THR A 167 9.10 1.39 -8.12
CA THR A 167 10.14 2.06 -8.89
C THR A 167 10.65 1.14 -10.00
N PHE A 168 11.00 -0.10 -9.66
CA PHE A 168 11.47 -1.11 -10.61
C PHE A 168 10.46 -1.35 -11.75
N ARG A 169 9.18 -1.49 -11.43
CA ARG A 169 8.09 -1.65 -12.41
C ARG A 169 8.03 -0.48 -13.40
N GLN A 170 8.15 0.77 -12.90
CA GLN A 170 8.14 1.96 -13.77
C GLN A 170 9.34 1.99 -14.70
N ASP A 171 10.53 1.64 -14.21
CA ASP A 171 11.76 1.62 -15.01
C ASP A 171 11.76 0.52 -16.08
N HIS A 172 10.93 -0.51 -15.91
CA HIS A 172 10.81 -1.65 -16.83
C HIS A 172 9.54 -1.67 -17.66
N GLY A 173 8.89 -0.51 -17.84
CA GLY A 173 7.79 -0.36 -18.81
C GLY A 173 6.41 -0.75 -18.28
N TYR A 174 6.18 -0.66 -16.96
CA TYR A 174 4.85 -0.92 -16.39
C TYR A 174 3.77 0.01 -16.96
N LYS A 175 4.10 1.29 -17.11
CA LYS A 175 3.19 2.30 -17.68
C LYS A 175 2.90 2.05 -19.15
N GLU A 176 3.87 1.55 -19.89
CA GLU A 176 3.79 1.19 -21.31
C GLU A 176 3.06 -0.16 -21.52
N GLY A 177 2.79 -0.91 -20.46
CA GLY A 177 2.17 -2.23 -20.51
C GLY A 177 3.10 -3.34 -21.02
N THR A 178 4.42 -3.12 -20.98
CA THR A 178 5.42 -4.09 -21.42
C THR A 178 6.06 -4.87 -20.26
N TYR A 179 5.87 -4.41 -19.02
CA TYR A 179 6.35 -5.10 -17.83
C TYR A 179 5.62 -6.42 -17.60
N ILE A 180 6.37 -7.47 -17.31
CA ILE A 180 5.83 -8.80 -16.96
C ILE A 180 5.73 -8.89 -15.44
N LYS A 181 4.53 -9.00 -14.90
CA LYS A 181 4.26 -9.06 -13.46
C LYS A 181 4.46 -10.45 -12.85
N ILE A 182 4.30 -11.50 -13.67
CA ILE A 182 4.43 -12.90 -13.24
C ILE A 182 5.77 -13.44 -13.70
N TRP A 183 6.65 -13.77 -12.76
CA TRP A 183 7.99 -14.31 -13.00
C TRP A 183 7.99 -15.81 -12.62
N ASP A 184 8.21 -16.69 -13.58
CA ASP A 184 8.21 -18.16 -13.36
C ASP A 184 6.97 -18.65 -12.58
N ALA A 185 5.79 -18.18 -12.96
CA ALA A 185 4.49 -18.46 -12.33
C ALA A 185 4.29 -17.88 -10.92
N VAL A 186 5.18 -17.00 -10.44
CA VAL A 186 5.09 -16.30 -9.16
C VAL A 186 4.92 -14.80 -9.40
N GLU A 187 4.10 -14.12 -8.62
CA GLU A 187 3.99 -12.65 -8.68
C GLU A 187 5.25 -11.97 -8.16
N ASP A 188 5.63 -10.90 -8.81
CA ASP A 188 6.79 -10.06 -8.45
C ASP A 188 6.75 -9.54 -7.00
N ASN A 189 5.57 -9.28 -6.45
CA ASN A 189 5.39 -8.97 -5.03
C ASN A 189 5.95 -10.07 -4.13
N VAL A 190 5.55 -11.31 -4.38
CA VAL A 190 5.98 -12.48 -3.59
C VAL A 190 7.50 -12.62 -3.65
N ILE A 191 8.08 -12.46 -4.85
CA ILE A 191 9.53 -12.53 -5.06
C ILE A 191 10.25 -11.42 -4.30
N ALA A 192 9.75 -10.16 -4.38
CA ALA A 192 10.39 -9.03 -3.71
C ALA A 192 10.37 -9.19 -2.17
N PHE A 193 9.26 -9.63 -1.60
CA PHE A 193 9.16 -9.88 -0.17
C PHE A 193 10.04 -11.06 0.27
N HIS A 194 10.06 -12.15 -0.50
CA HIS A 194 10.91 -13.32 -0.23
C HIS A 194 12.41 -12.96 -0.25
N ILE A 195 12.86 -12.14 -1.21
CA ILE A 195 14.24 -11.63 -1.23
C ILE A 195 14.56 -10.89 0.07
N MET A 196 13.65 -10.06 0.57
CA MET A 196 13.89 -9.30 1.81
C MET A 196 13.77 -10.14 3.08
N GLU A 197 13.04 -11.26 3.05
CA GLU A 197 13.04 -12.24 4.14
C GLU A 197 14.36 -13.01 4.21
N GLU A 198 14.91 -13.40 3.05
CA GLU A 198 16.22 -14.06 2.98
C GLU A 198 17.39 -13.11 3.27
N HIS A 199 17.22 -11.81 2.97
CA HIS A 199 18.24 -10.78 3.08
C HIS A 199 17.72 -9.53 3.80
N PRO A 200 17.38 -9.63 5.10
CA PRO A 200 16.80 -8.50 5.84
C PRO A 200 17.76 -7.29 5.99
N GLU A 201 19.05 -7.50 5.70
CA GLU A 201 20.08 -6.47 5.71
C GLU A 201 20.14 -5.64 4.42
N TYR A 202 19.43 -6.03 3.34
CA TYR A 202 19.51 -5.33 2.06
C TYR A 202 18.99 -3.89 2.17
N THR A 203 19.76 -2.99 1.56
CA THR A 203 19.27 -1.64 1.27
C THR A 203 18.30 -1.67 0.08
N PRO A 204 17.48 -0.62 -0.11
CA PRO A 204 16.61 -0.51 -1.28
C PRO A 204 17.37 -0.70 -2.61
N GLU A 205 18.60 -0.17 -2.72
CA GLU A 205 19.42 -0.30 -3.92
C GLU A 205 19.92 -1.75 -4.14
N GLN A 206 20.17 -2.49 -3.06
CA GLN A 206 20.55 -3.90 -3.14
C GLN A 206 19.37 -4.77 -3.54
N LEU A 207 18.17 -4.49 -2.99
CA LEU A 207 16.93 -5.12 -3.43
C LEU A 207 16.70 -4.88 -4.92
N TYR A 208 16.82 -3.62 -5.38
CA TYR A 208 16.63 -3.29 -6.79
C TYR A 208 17.55 -4.12 -7.71
N LYS A 209 18.85 -4.18 -7.40
CA LYS A 209 19.81 -4.98 -8.16
C LYS A 209 19.50 -6.49 -8.14
N LYS A 210 18.92 -6.97 -7.06
CA LYS A 210 18.51 -8.38 -6.98
C LYS A 210 17.28 -8.63 -7.85
N LEU A 211 16.30 -7.71 -7.85
CA LEU A 211 15.15 -7.75 -8.75
C LEU A 211 15.58 -7.71 -10.22
N GLU A 212 16.56 -6.88 -10.60
CA GLU A 212 17.11 -6.87 -11.96
C GLU A 212 17.60 -8.25 -12.39
N LYS A 213 18.36 -8.92 -11.53
CA LYS A 213 18.89 -10.27 -11.83
C LYS A 213 17.80 -11.33 -11.98
N GLU A 214 16.77 -11.28 -11.13
CA GLU A 214 15.64 -12.21 -11.25
C GLU A 214 14.84 -11.92 -12.54
N TYR A 215 14.66 -10.65 -12.88
CA TYR A 215 13.89 -10.24 -14.06
C TYR A 215 14.60 -10.53 -15.39
N GLU A 216 15.95 -10.57 -15.44
CA GLU A 216 16.72 -10.94 -16.65
C GLU A 216 16.32 -12.30 -17.23
N HIS A 217 15.76 -13.18 -16.42
CA HIS A 217 15.33 -14.53 -16.82
C HIS A 217 13.85 -14.63 -17.14
N VAL A 218 13.09 -13.54 -16.98
CA VAL A 218 11.66 -13.49 -17.26
C VAL A 218 11.43 -13.23 -18.74
N SER A 219 10.80 -14.17 -19.43
CA SER A 219 10.55 -14.12 -20.88
C SER A 219 9.05 -14.21 -21.21
#